data_88adfecc5cfb6616fbc9e7b558130582
#
_entry.id   88adfecc5cfb6616fbc9e7b558130582
#
_cell.length_a   1.000
_cell.length_b   1.000
_cell.length_c   1.000
_cell.angle_alpha   90.00
_cell.angle_beta   90.00
_cell.angle_gamma   90.00
#
_symmetry.space_group_name_H-M   'P 1'
#
loop_
_entity.id
_entity.type
_entity.pdbx_description
1 polymer ?
#
loop_
_entity_poly.entity_id
_entity_poly.type
_entity_poly.pdbx_seq_one_letter_code
_entity_poly.pdbx_strand_id
1 'polypeptide(L)'
;MKKKYLSILLAAVTITAAMSVYAAPSISTIMPEAPRVVEGNISAGQKVIVQNVNTAAYKNKTVADLVDKVNDDSVQMTMEDILTALGINADEQQETPDGRDGNPSLYELLTPFVDVAIQEGDNVTYESDGSIKVTLNIEAAKGAKMKDLLLMQIDQETGKVSFIPAEELDPETGDMTVTLPSLGPVALVGKVPVVSKKATPELYSNEKVAEVADQLKDEAAGFAMTDFVKDFMETDATEIKVSDDKTINPDDYESVTELMDLAIKAGDTYNYKMNGYLNAEVNCENSKVNWQKMVAAAYPDFDAAAAETDPSLLVNLAPFTLDDVVVAQADAVTGEMYYLTDVEFSFAYPEDEETEAAETEVATEAETETEAAESETETEALESTEDNKEELMIWDVQDEDKKDEKQPNLVIKGKFTGMGPLAVFMKKAQ
;
A
#
# COMPACT_ATOMS: atom_id res chain seq x y z
N MET A 1 -30.14 -11.79 -46.37
CA MET A 1 -30.04 -11.07 -45.08
C MET A 1 -29.55 -12.05 -44.04
N LYS A 2 -28.27 -11.98 -43.71
CA LYS A 2 -27.65 -12.84 -42.67
C LYS A 2 -27.54 -12.02 -41.37
N LYS A 3 -28.37 -12.34 -40.38
CA LYS A 3 -28.25 -11.78 -39.02
C LYS A 3 -27.01 -12.33 -38.37
N LYS A 4 -26.01 -11.48 -38.12
CA LYS A 4 -24.87 -11.79 -37.24
C LYS A 4 -25.31 -11.60 -35.77
N TYR A 5 -25.45 -12.67 -35.06
CA TYR A 5 -25.58 -12.63 -33.60
C TYR A 5 -24.18 -12.36 -33.04
N LEU A 6 -24.02 -11.17 -32.49
CA LEU A 6 -22.86 -10.80 -31.70
C LEU A 6 -23.11 -11.40 -30.33
N SER A 7 -22.42 -12.50 -30.02
CA SER A 7 -22.41 -13.07 -28.68
C SER A 7 -21.48 -12.19 -27.84
N ILE A 8 -22.06 -11.38 -26.98
CA ILE A 8 -21.32 -10.70 -25.90
C ILE A 8 -20.96 -11.80 -24.92
N LEU A 9 -19.69 -12.17 -24.93
CA LEU A 9 -19.10 -13.03 -23.93
C LEU A 9 -18.87 -12.14 -22.69
N LEU A 10 -19.79 -12.22 -21.72
CA LEU A 10 -19.62 -11.62 -20.41
C LEU A 10 -18.51 -12.40 -19.73
N ALA A 11 -17.26 -11.94 -19.83
CA ALA A 11 -16.16 -12.45 -19.04
C ALA A 11 -16.40 -11.97 -17.60
N ALA A 12 -16.99 -12.81 -16.79
CA ALA A 12 -16.87 -12.69 -15.36
C ALA A 12 -15.38 -12.81 -15.04
N VAL A 13 -14.71 -11.70 -14.81
CA VAL A 13 -13.36 -11.69 -14.24
C VAL A 13 -13.52 -12.12 -12.78
N THR A 14 -13.41 -13.41 -12.57
CA THR A 14 -13.14 -13.92 -11.22
C THR A 14 -11.75 -13.42 -10.86
N ILE A 15 -11.69 -12.49 -9.94
CA ILE A 15 -10.44 -12.07 -9.30
C ILE A 15 -9.97 -13.29 -8.51
N THR A 16 -9.16 -14.12 -9.15
CA THR A 16 -8.32 -15.07 -8.43
C THR A 16 -7.11 -14.28 -7.96
N ALA A 17 -7.23 -13.63 -6.80
CA ALA A 17 -6.03 -13.42 -6.00
C ALA A 17 -5.33 -14.78 -5.98
N ALA A 18 -4.07 -14.82 -6.41
CA ALA A 18 -3.28 -16.03 -6.35
C ALA A 18 -2.99 -16.33 -4.87
N MET A 19 -4.01 -16.71 -4.13
CA MET A 19 -3.80 -17.49 -2.93
C MET A 19 -3.26 -18.81 -3.45
N SER A 20 -1.99 -19.06 -3.20
CA SER A 20 -1.40 -20.38 -3.34
C SER A 20 -2.36 -21.35 -2.66
N VAL A 21 -2.81 -22.39 -3.39
CA VAL A 21 -3.59 -23.49 -2.82
C VAL A 21 -2.69 -24.15 -1.78
N TYR A 22 -2.77 -23.69 -0.55
CA TYR A 22 -2.15 -24.36 0.58
C TYR A 22 -3.13 -25.45 1.03
N ALA A 23 -2.73 -26.71 0.92
CA ALA A 23 -3.23 -27.72 1.84
C ALA A 23 -3.06 -27.17 3.25
N ALA A 24 -4.13 -27.14 4.07
CA ALA A 24 -4.14 -26.49 5.38
C ALA A 24 -2.75 -26.58 6.05
N PRO A 25 -2.00 -25.48 6.11
CA PRO A 25 -0.61 -25.55 6.52
C PRO A 25 -0.56 -26.05 7.96
N SER A 26 0.35 -26.96 8.25
CA SER A 26 0.58 -27.38 9.62
C SER A 26 1.03 -26.18 10.43
N ILE A 27 0.72 -26.15 11.73
CA ILE A 27 1.20 -25.12 12.66
C ILE A 27 2.72 -24.89 12.52
N SER A 28 3.49 -25.96 12.34
CA SER A 28 4.93 -25.88 12.14
C SER A 28 5.34 -25.17 10.85
N THR A 29 4.42 -24.92 9.92
CA THR A 29 4.66 -24.15 8.71
C THR A 29 4.26 -22.67 8.91
N ILE A 30 3.23 -22.41 9.72
CA ILE A 30 2.75 -21.05 10.01
C ILE A 30 3.60 -20.41 11.10
N MET A 31 3.82 -21.13 12.22
CA MET A 31 4.57 -20.73 13.39
C MET A 31 5.51 -21.87 13.80
N PRO A 32 6.70 -21.95 13.19
CA PRO A 32 7.63 -23.07 13.36
C PRO A 32 8.21 -23.20 14.76
N GLU A 33 8.25 -22.11 15.51
CA GLU A 33 8.83 -22.11 16.87
C GLU A 33 7.75 -21.89 17.93
N ALA A 34 8.02 -22.41 19.12
CA ALA A 34 7.16 -22.18 20.27
C ALA A 34 7.18 -20.72 20.71
N PRO A 35 6.04 -20.13 21.12
CA PRO A 35 5.97 -18.77 21.61
C PRO A 35 6.94 -18.53 22.78
N ARG A 36 7.55 -17.34 22.80
CA ARG A 36 8.38 -16.89 23.94
C ARG A 36 7.62 -15.81 24.70
N VAL A 37 7.32 -16.07 25.97
CA VAL A 37 6.69 -15.07 26.84
C VAL A 37 7.74 -14.03 27.23
N VAL A 38 7.47 -12.77 26.92
CA VAL A 38 8.33 -11.63 27.28
C VAL A 38 7.83 -11.01 28.59
N GLU A 39 6.50 -10.83 28.72
CA GLU A 39 5.89 -10.26 29.91
C GLU A 39 4.46 -10.85 30.10
N GLY A 40 4.00 -10.99 31.33
CA GLY A 40 2.65 -11.45 31.65
C GLY A 40 2.61 -12.36 32.88
N ASN A 41 1.42 -12.53 33.43
CA ASN A 41 1.20 -13.37 34.62
C ASN A 41 0.98 -14.84 34.19
N ILE A 42 2.10 -15.55 33.97
CA ILE A 42 2.07 -17.00 33.72
C ILE A 42 2.51 -17.73 34.98
N SER A 43 1.63 -18.60 35.51
CA SER A 43 1.92 -19.36 36.73
C SER A 43 2.98 -20.43 36.52
N ALA A 44 3.65 -20.83 37.59
CA ALA A 44 4.62 -21.90 37.53
C ALA A 44 3.99 -23.21 37.03
N GLY A 45 4.57 -23.78 35.96
CA GLY A 45 4.04 -24.98 35.29
C GLY A 45 3.11 -24.71 34.10
N GLN A 46 2.74 -23.47 33.89
CA GLN A 46 2.02 -23.03 32.70
C GLN A 46 2.98 -22.56 31.59
N LYS A 47 2.59 -22.70 30.35
CA LYS A 47 3.29 -22.17 29.19
C LYS A 47 2.29 -21.65 28.15
N VAL A 48 2.67 -20.59 27.44
CA VAL A 48 1.94 -20.17 26.23
C VAL A 48 2.27 -21.13 25.11
N ILE A 49 1.28 -21.57 24.40
CA ILE A 49 1.40 -22.43 23.22
C ILE A 49 0.68 -21.83 22.02
N VAL A 50 1.12 -22.20 20.82
CA VAL A 50 0.37 -22.07 19.59
C VAL A 50 -0.07 -23.46 19.15
N GLN A 51 -1.33 -23.58 18.75
CA GLN A 51 -1.91 -24.84 18.33
C GLN A 51 -2.90 -24.62 17.17
N ASN A 52 -3.28 -25.72 16.49
CA ASN A 52 -4.42 -25.66 15.56
C ASN A 52 -5.66 -25.18 16.29
N VAL A 53 -6.50 -24.44 15.59
CA VAL A 53 -7.75 -23.94 16.17
C VAL A 53 -8.59 -25.09 16.75
N ASN A 54 -9.09 -24.86 17.96
CA ASN A 54 -9.99 -25.78 18.65
C ASN A 54 -11.35 -25.10 18.84
N THR A 55 -12.07 -24.92 17.74
CA THR A 55 -13.35 -24.21 17.68
C THR A 55 -14.43 -24.84 18.58
N ALA A 56 -14.30 -26.13 18.91
CA ALA A 56 -15.18 -26.79 19.88
C ALA A 56 -15.05 -26.28 21.32
N ALA A 57 -13.91 -25.64 21.65
CA ALA A 57 -13.65 -25.03 22.95
C ALA A 57 -14.10 -23.56 23.06
N TYR A 58 -14.48 -22.92 21.94
CA TYR A 58 -14.89 -21.53 21.97
C TYR A 58 -16.27 -21.35 22.60
N LYS A 59 -16.39 -20.30 23.41
CA LYS A 59 -17.68 -19.93 24.03
C LYS A 59 -18.61 -19.25 23.03
N ASN A 60 -18.06 -18.54 22.04
CA ASN A 60 -18.80 -17.84 21.00
C ASN A 60 -18.92 -18.71 19.74
N LYS A 61 -20.13 -19.19 19.45
CA LYS A 61 -20.36 -20.04 18.29
C LYS A 61 -20.13 -19.32 16.95
N THR A 62 -20.43 -18.02 16.86
CA THR A 62 -20.19 -17.25 15.64
C THR A 62 -18.71 -17.19 15.32
N VAL A 63 -17.86 -17.01 16.35
CA VAL A 63 -16.40 -17.06 16.18
C VAL A 63 -15.94 -18.45 15.75
N ALA A 64 -16.48 -19.51 16.36
CA ALA A 64 -16.15 -20.88 15.99
C ALA A 64 -16.46 -21.16 14.51
N ASP A 65 -17.69 -20.87 14.09
CA ASP A 65 -18.16 -21.10 12.72
C ASP A 65 -17.38 -20.24 11.70
N LEU A 66 -16.98 -19.02 12.07
CA LEU A 66 -16.16 -18.14 11.22
C LEU A 66 -14.74 -18.67 11.06
N VAL A 67 -14.08 -19.02 12.17
CA VAL A 67 -12.69 -19.50 12.16
C VAL A 67 -12.58 -20.81 11.36
N ASP A 68 -13.54 -21.74 11.55
CA ASP A 68 -13.62 -22.96 10.74
C ASP A 68 -13.77 -22.62 9.25
N LYS A 69 -14.62 -21.65 8.91
CA LYS A 69 -14.86 -21.22 7.54
C LYS A 69 -13.66 -20.54 6.90
N VAL A 70 -12.94 -19.68 7.63
CA VAL A 70 -11.73 -19.01 7.14
C VAL A 70 -10.60 -20.02 6.92
N ASN A 71 -10.49 -21.01 7.79
CA ASN A 71 -9.47 -22.04 7.69
C ASN A 71 -9.81 -23.18 6.72
N ASP A 72 -11.00 -23.12 6.08
CA ASP A 72 -11.39 -24.04 4.99
C ASP A 72 -10.83 -23.50 3.66
N ASP A 73 -9.82 -24.17 3.12
CA ASP A 73 -9.13 -23.79 1.87
C ASP A 73 -10.06 -23.62 0.66
N SER A 74 -11.27 -24.17 0.74
CA SER A 74 -12.29 -24.05 -0.32
C SER A 74 -13.04 -22.72 -0.28
N VAL A 75 -12.90 -21.92 0.81
CA VAL A 75 -13.63 -20.68 1.06
C VAL A 75 -12.65 -19.51 1.10
N GLN A 76 -12.77 -18.60 0.14
CA GLN A 76 -12.04 -17.34 0.18
C GLN A 76 -12.91 -16.29 0.89
N MET A 77 -12.39 -15.68 1.93
CA MET A 77 -13.03 -14.58 2.64
C MET A 77 -12.14 -13.34 2.64
N THR A 78 -12.74 -12.21 2.31
CA THR A 78 -12.08 -10.91 2.47
C THR A 78 -12.11 -10.49 3.95
N MET A 79 -11.31 -9.50 4.32
CA MET A 79 -11.36 -8.91 5.67
C MET A 79 -12.76 -8.33 5.97
N GLU A 80 -13.41 -7.73 4.97
CA GLU A 80 -14.77 -7.22 5.05
C GLU A 80 -15.78 -8.34 5.38
N ASP A 81 -15.66 -9.51 4.71
CA ASP A 81 -16.53 -10.67 4.98
C ASP A 81 -16.36 -11.19 6.41
N ILE A 82 -15.10 -11.19 6.91
CA ILE A 82 -14.76 -11.64 8.26
C ILE A 82 -15.40 -10.71 9.30
N LEU A 83 -15.23 -9.40 9.16
CA LEU A 83 -15.79 -8.43 10.09
C LEU A 83 -17.33 -8.45 10.06
N THR A 84 -17.91 -8.49 8.87
CA THR A 84 -19.37 -8.57 8.69
C THR A 84 -19.94 -9.83 9.34
N ALA A 85 -19.27 -10.98 9.21
CA ALA A 85 -19.69 -12.23 9.86
C ALA A 85 -19.68 -12.13 11.40
N LEU A 86 -18.84 -11.28 11.97
CA LEU A 86 -18.81 -10.98 13.40
C LEU A 86 -19.79 -9.87 13.82
N GLY A 87 -20.56 -9.31 12.87
CA GLY A 87 -21.50 -8.21 13.13
C GLY A 87 -20.82 -6.86 13.31
N ILE A 88 -19.56 -6.74 12.86
CA ILE A 88 -18.81 -5.49 12.86
C ILE A 88 -19.08 -4.80 11.52
N ASN A 89 -19.38 -3.50 11.57
CA ASN A 89 -19.55 -2.71 10.35
C ASN A 89 -18.18 -2.55 9.68
N ALA A 90 -18.01 -3.15 8.51
CA ALA A 90 -16.75 -3.07 7.75
C ALA A 90 -16.49 -1.67 7.17
N ASP A 91 -17.53 -0.81 7.08
CA ASP A 91 -17.39 0.59 6.67
C ASP A 91 -16.81 1.46 7.79
N GLU A 92 -16.84 0.98 9.03
CA GLU A 92 -16.23 1.66 10.15
C GLU A 92 -14.75 1.31 10.23
N GLN A 93 -13.91 2.35 10.29
CA GLN A 93 -12.49 2.13 10.54
C GLN A 93 -12.26 1.50 11.91
N GLN A 94 -11.40 0.50 11.92
CA GLN A 94 -10.94 -0.09 13.16
C GLN A 94 -9.77 0.77 13.69
N GLU A 95 -9.84 1.15 14.96
CA GLU A 95 -8.72 1.83 15.61
C GLU A 95 -7.60 0.82 15.91
N THR A 96 -6.39 1.16 15.50
CA THR A 96 -5.19 0.45 15.94
C THR A 96 -4.55 1.18 17.11
N PRO A 97 -3.94 0.49 18.07
CA PRO A 97 -3.33 1.12 19.26
C PRO A 97 -2.23 2.14 18.92
N ASP A 98 -1.59 2.02 17.78
CA ASP A 98 -0.54 2.91 17.30
C ASP A 98 -1.05 4.01 16.37
N GLY A 99 -2.37 4.14 16.21
CA GLY A 99 -3.00 5.18 15.40
C GLY A 99 -2.89 4.98 13.89
N ARG A 100 -2.49 3.79 13.42
CA ARG A 100 -2.52 3.44 12.00
C ARG A 100 -3.95 3.33 11.50
N ASP A 101 -4.16 3.57 10.20
CA ASP A 101 -5.45 3.35 9.57
C ASP A 101 -5.82 1.87 9.61
N GLY A 102 -6.87 1.56 10.34
CA GLY A 102 -7.46 0.23 10.43
C GLY A 102 -8.57 0.01 9.40
N ASN A 103 -8.44 0.56 8.18
CA ASN A 103 -9.41 0.31 7.12
C ASN A 103 -9.36 -1.15 6.66
N PRO A 104 -10.42 -1.95 6.87
CA PRO A 104 -10.41 -3.37 6.55
C PRO A 104 -10.11 -3.69 5.09
N SER A 105 -10.50 -2.80 4.17
CA SER A 105 -10.26 -3.00 2.72
C SER A 105 -8.77 -2.97 2.35
N LEU A 106 -7.93 -2.46 3.24
CA LEU A 106 -6.48 -2.33 3.03
C LEU A 106 -5.67 -3.47 3.65
N TYR A 107 -6.31 -4.48 4.21
CA TYR A 107 -5.64 -5.60 4.82
C TYR A 107 -6.14 -6.92 4.24
N GLU A 108 -5.23 -7.86 4.11
CA GLU A 108 -5.52 -9.25 3.74
C GLU A 108 -4.93 -10.22 4.77
N LEU A 109 -5.54 -11.39 4.88
CA LEU A 109 -4.99 -12.46 5.71
C LEU A 109 -3.75 -13.04 5.04
N LEU A 110 -2.61 -13.03 5.75
CA LEU A 110 -1.38 -13.67 5.33
C LEU A 110 -1.25 -15.10 5.87
N THR A 111 -2.00 -15.41 6.94
CA THR A 111 -2.04 -16.76 7.53
C THR A 111 -3.47 -17.17 7.83
N PRO A 112 -3.78 -18.46 7.88
CA PRO A 112 -5.00 -18.94 8.53
C PRO A 112 -4.96 -18.61 10.03
N PHE A 113 -6.10 -18.75 10.71
CA PHE A 113 -6.16 -18.63 12.16
C PHE A 113 -5.47 -19.80 12.85
N VAL A 114 -4.73 -19.49 13.89
CA VAL A 114 -4.16 -20.43 14.87
C VAL A 114 -4.54 -19.99 16.26
N ASP A 115 -4.61 -20.91 17.23
CA ASP A 115 -4.89 -20.56 18.62
C ASP A 115 -3.63 -20.26 19.41
N VAL A 116 -3.66 -19.12 20.10
CA VAL A 116 -2.73 -18.84 21.20
C VAL A 116 -3.47 -19.16 22.50
N ALA A 117 -2.87 -20.03 23.32
CA ALA A 117 -3.49 -20.53 24.53
C ALA A 117 -2.46 -20.77 25.65
N ILE A 118 -2.93 -20.94 26.88
CA ILE A 118 -2.11 -21.40 28.01
C ILE A 118 -2.31 -22.89 28.20
N GLN A 119 -1.21 -23.63 28.31
CA GLN A 119 -1.19 -25.04 28.65
C GLN A 119 -0.62 -25.28 30.04
N GLU A 120 -1.34 -26.09 30.86
CA GLU A 120 -0.90 -26.60 32.14
C GLU A 120 -1.10 -28.11 32.19
N GLY A 121 -0.03 -28.87 32.10
CA GLY A 121 -0.10 -30.32 31.88
C GLY A 121 -0.82 -30.66 30.58
N ASP A 122 -1.92 -31.43 30.66
CA ASP A 122 -2.76 -31.77 29.50
C ASP A 122 -3.94 -30.78 29.29
N ASN A 123 -4.11 -29.79 30.19
CA ASN A 123 -5.19 -28.83 30.08
C ASN A 123 -4.77 -27.62 29.26
N VAL A 124 -5.66 -27.18 28.39
CA VAL A 124 -5.51 -25.95 27.58
C VAL A 124 -6.64 -24.98 27.96
N THR A 125 -6.29 -23.74 28.19
CA THR A 125 -7.24 -22.67 28.53
C THR A 125 -6.96 -21.42 27.68
N TYR A 126 -8.00 -20.67 27.42
CA TYR A 126 -7.97 -19.33 26.80
C TYR A 126 -8.14 -18.20 27.83
N GLU A 127 -8.17 -18.55 29.10
CA GLU A 127 -8.26 -17.57 30.18
C GLU A 127 -6.86 -17.08 30.56
N SER A 128 -6.66 -15.78 30.64
CA SER A 128 -5.44 -15.12 31.09
C SER A 128 -5.74 -14.09 32.18
N ASP A 129 -4.80 -13.88 33.09
CA ASP A 129 -4.85 -12.81 34.10
C ASP A 129 -4.21 -11.55 33.51
N GLY A 130 -4.95 -10.88 32.64
CA GLY A 130 -4.51 -9.69 31.91
C GLY A 130 -3.87 -9.98 30.57
N SER A 131 -3.24 -8.97 29.99
CA SER A 131 -2.53 -9.07 28.71
C SER A 131 -1.22 -9.84 28.85
N ILE A 132 -0.82 -10.48 27.76
CA ILE A 132 0.44 -11.25 27.68
C ILE A 132 1.25 -10.73 26.50
N LYS A 133 2.49 -10.29 26.79
CA LYS A 133 3.46 -9.94 25.76
C LYS A 133 4.23 -11.19 25.34
N VAL A 134 4.15 -11.52 24.07
CA VAL A 134 4.77 -12.73 23.50
C VAL A 134 5.53 -12.40 22.22
N THR A 135 6.59 -13.15 21.98
CA THR A 135 7.22 -13.23 20.66
C THR A 135 6.69 -14.49 19.96
N LEU A 136 6.09 -14.30 18.80
CA LEU A 136 5.60 -15.34 17.90
C LEU A 136 6.55 -15.42 16.72
N ASN A 137 7.00 -16.62 16.36
CA ASN A 137 7.78 -16.82 15.14
C ASN A 137 6.80 -17.13 14.02
N ILE A 138 6.61 -16.18 13.07
CA ILE A 138 5.60 -16.28 12.01
C ILE A 138 6.31 -16.30 10.66
N GLU A 139 6.24 -17.41 9.93
CA GLU A 139 6.93 -17.57 8.65
C GLU A 139 6.54 -16.50 7.62
N ALA A 140 5.26 -16.13 7.55
CA ALA A 140 4.75 -15.11 6.63
C ALA A 140 5.18 -13.66 7.00
N ALA A 141 5.82 -13.45 8.16
CA ALA A 141 6.35 -12.16 8.56
C ALA A 141 7.79 -11.91 8.08
N LYS A 142 8.46 -12.96 7.55
CA LYS A 142 9.81 -12.82 7.00
C LYS A 142 9.84 -11.91 5.79
N GLY A 143 10.80 -10.99 5.78
CA GLY A 143 10.98 -10.00 4.70
C GLY A 143 9.97 -8.85 4.74
N ALA A 144 9.00 -8.87 5.65
CA ALA A 144 7.98 -7.83 5.71
C ALA A 144 8.44 -6.63 6.55
N LYS A 145 7.86 -5.46 6.25
CA LYS A 145 8.07 -4.25 7.06
C LYS A 145 7.09 -4.25 8.24
N MET A 146 7.56 -3.98 9.43
CA MET A 146 6.74 -3.97 10.66
C MET A 146 5.49 -3.08 10.55
N LYS A 147 5.61 -1.92 9.86
CA LYS A 147 4.50 -0.97 9.66
C LYS A 147 3.37 -1.53 8.79
N ASP A 148 3.62 -2.56 8.00
CA ASP A 148 2.66 -3.14 7.05
C ASP A 148 1.99 -4.40 7.63
N LEU A 149 2.36 -4.82 8.84
CA LEU A 149 1.82 -6.00 9.51
C LEU A 149 1.01 -5.64 10.75
N LEU A 150 -0.08 -6.39 10.95
CA LEU A 150 -0.85 -6.44 12.19
C LEU A 150 -1.13 -7.89 12.54
N LEU A 151 -1.28 -8.19 13.83
CA LEU A 151 -1.86 -9.44 14.26
C LEU A 151 -3.35 -9.22 14.52
N MET A 152 -4.21 -9.87 13.75
CA MET A 152 -5.65 -9.88 14.00
C MET A 152 -5.93 -10.93 15.08
N GLN A 153 -6.60 -10.53 16.14
CA GLN A 153 -7.07 -11.42 17.20
C GLN A 153 -8.57 -11.33 17.32
N ILE A 154 -9.23 -12.47 17.48
CA ILE A 154 -10.65 -12.54 17.81
C ILE A 154 -10.80 -13.13 19.21
N ASP A 155 -11.44 -12.41 20.10
CA ASP A 155 -11.76 -12.93 21.42
C ASP A 155 -12.80 -14.05 21.30
N GLN A 156 -12.42 -15.24 21.71
CA GLN A 156 -13.22 -16.46 21.51
C GLN A 156 -14.52 -16.51 22.34
N GLU A 157 -14.68 -15.60 23.30
CA GLU A 157 -15.87 -15.49 24.14
C GLU A 157 -16.81 -14.38 23.67
N THR A 158 -16.26 -13.19 23.40
CA THR A 158 -17.04 -12.00 23.07
C THR A 158 -17.21 -11.77 21.57
N GLY A 159 -16.31 -12.30 20.76
CA GLY A 159 -16.22 -12.01 19.32
C GLY A 159 -15.58 -10.66 19.00
N LYS A 160 -15.01 -9.96 19.99
CA LYS A 160 -14.32 -8.72 19.76
C LYS A 160 -13.07 -8.94 18.92
N VAL A 161 -12.91 -8.15 17.86
CA VAL A 161 -11.71 -8.13 17.05
C VAL A 161 -10.74 -7.08 17.58
N SER A 162 -9.47 -7.40 17.56
CA SER A 162 -8.38 -6.48 17.88
C SER A 162 -7.30 -6.59 16.79
N PHE A 163 -6.91 -5.48 16.22
CA PHE A 163 -5.76 -5.36 15.33
C PHE A 163 -4.57 -4.89 16.16
N ILE A 164 -3.57 -5.75 16.31
CA ILE A 164 -2.46 -5.57 17.25
C ILE A 164 -1.20 -5.29 16.43
N PRO A 165 -0.60 -4.08 16.55
CA PRO A 165 0.67 -3.78 15.91
C PRO A 165 1.81 -4.57 16.55
N ALA A 166 2.82 -4.93 15.74
CA ALA A 166 4.07 -5.43 16.26
C ALA A 166 4.78 -4.34 17.05
N GLU A 167 5.32 -4.68 18.21
CA GLU A 167 6.22 -3.82 18.97
C GLU A 167 7.66 -3.99 18.49
N GLU A 168 8.01 -5.21 18.06
CA GLU A 168 9.29 -5.56 17.46
C GLU A 168 9.06 -6.60 16.38
N LEU A 169 9.83 -6.53 15.30
CA LEU A 169 9.84 -7.51 14.20
C LEU A 169 11.28 -7.75 13.77
N ASP A 170 11.67 -9.01 13.76
CA ASP A 170 12.90 -9.45 13.08
C ASP A 170 12.50 -10.00 11.70
N PRO A 171 12.76 -9.28 10.61
CA PRO A 171 12.36 -9.71 9.27
C PRO A 171 13.17 -10.92 8.74
N GLU A 172 14.31 -11.25 9.34
CA GLU A 172 15.09 -12.42 8.92
C GLU A 172 14.50 -13.72 9.47
N THR A 173 14.06 -13.69 10.74
CA THR A 173 13.53 -14.87 11.43
C THR A 173 11.99 -14.94 11.41
N GLY A 174 11.29 -13.81 11.18
CA GLY A 174 9.86 -13.70 11.33
C GLY A 174 9.39 -13.63 12.80
N ASP A 175 10.32 -13.34 13.73
CA ASP A 175 9.98 -13.15 15.13
C ASP A 175 9.27 -11.83 15.34
N MET A 176 8.00 -11.90 15.71
CA MET A 176 7.11 -10.76 15.93
C MET A 176 6.70 -10.69 17.41
N THR A 177 7.06 -9.61 18.09
CA THR A 177 6.68 -9.36 19.48
C THR A 177 5.41 -8.51 19.53
N VAL A 178 4.39 -9.01 20.23
CA VAL A 178 3.07 -8.40 20.37
C VAL A 178 2.55 -8.51 21.79
N THR A 179 1.67 -7.57 22.18
CA THR A 179 0.93 -7.65 23.44
C THR A 179 -0.51 -8.08 23.18
N LEU A 180 -0.85 -9.33 23.49
CA LEU A 180 -2.18 -9.92 23.32
C LEU A 180 -3.08 -9.47 24.46
N PRO A 181 -4.22 -8.81 24.21
CA PRO A 181 -5.18 -8.42 25.25
C PRO A 181 -5.98 -9.61 25.80
N SER A 182 -6.11 -10.67 25.04
CA SER A 182 -6.76 -11.94 25.41
C SER A 182 -6.08 -13.10 24.70
N LEU A 183 -6.56 -14.32 24.91
CA LEU A 183 -6.12 -15.53 24.23
C LEU A 183 -7.21 -16.04 23.30
N GLY A 184 -6.84 -16.81 22.28
CA GLY A 184 -7.76 -17.35 21.28
C GLY A 184 -7.19 -17.33 19.87
N PRO A 185 -8.05 -17.31 18.84
CA PRO A 185 -7.61 -17.33 17.46
C PRO A 185 -6.91 -16.03 17.06
N VAL A 186 -5.75 -16.18 16.43
CA VAL A 186 -4.97 -15.10 15.85
C VAL A 186 -4.58 -15.43 14.41
N ALA A 187 -4.47 -14.42 13.57
CA ALA A 187 -3.95 -14.52 12.20
C ALA A 187 -3.07 -13.31 11.89
N LEU A 188 -2.02 -13.50 11.11
CA LEU A 188 -1.26 -12.38 10.58
C LEU A 188 -2.04 -11.74 9.44
N VAL A 189 -2.13 -10.42 9.44
CA VAL A 189 -2.70 -9.62 8.36
C VAL A 189 -1.65 -8.64 7.83
N GLY A 190 -1.60 -8.50 6.51
CA GLY A 190 -0.70 -7.60 5.81
C GLY A 190 -1.45 -6.46 5.15
N LYS A 191 -0.84 -5.29 5.11
CA LYS A 191 -1.36 -4.15 4.37
C LYS A 191 -1.17 -4.38 2.88
N VAL A 192 -2.26 -4.26 2.11
CA VAL A 192 -2.18 -4.29 0.64
C VAL A 192 -1.71 -2.93 0.13
N PRO A 193 -0.79 -2.90 -0.83
CA PRO A 193 -0.29 -1.65 -1.40
C PRO A 193 -1.40 -0.85 -2.08
N VAL A 194 -1.46 0.45 -1.80
CA VAL A 194 -2.24 1.41 -2.57
C VAL A 194 -1.29 2.14 -3.50
N VAL A 195 -1.61 2.15 -4.77
CA VAL A 195 -0.72 2.69 -5.81
C VAL A 195 -1.45 3.70 -6.68
N SER A 196 -0.69 4.67 -7.18
CA SER A 196 -1.10 5.51 -8.28
C SER A 196 -0.57 4.92 -9.59
N LYS A 197 -1.39 4.98 -10.62
CA LYS A 197 -1.03 4.50 -11.96
C LYS A 197 -1.81 5.24 -13.04
N LYS A 198 -1.46 5.03 -14.32
CA LYS A 198 -2.27 5.54 -15.43
C LYS A 198 -3.69 4.99 -15.34
N ALA A 199 -4.69 5.85 -15.61
CA ALA A 199 -6.10 5.47 -15.60
C ALA A 199 -6.39 4.27 -16.51
N THR A 200 -7.18 3.31 -16.00
CA THR A 200 -7.57 2.07 -16.68
C THR A 200 -9.08 1.88 -16.66
N PRO A 201 -9.82 2.67 -17.46
CA PRO A 201 -11.28 2.71 -17.44
C PRO A 201 -11.95 1.36 -17.63
N GLU A 202 -11.29 0.44 -18.33
CA GLU A 202 -11.76 -0.93 -18.57
C GLU A 202 -11.92 -1.79 -17.30
N LEU A 203 -11.33 -1.36 -16.20
CA LEU A 203 -11.41 -2.04 -14.90
C LEU A 203 -12.48 -1.46 -13.97
N TYR A 204 -13.13 -0.36 -14.35
CA TYR A 204 -14.12 0.28 -13.48
C TYR A 204 -15.47 -0.41 -13.56
N SER A 205 -16.17 -0.51 -12.43
CA SER A 205 -17.51 -1.06 -12.35
C SER A 205 -18.58 -0.03 -12.72
N ASN A 206 -18.28 1.26 -12.58
CA ASN A 206 -19.19 2.34 -12.91
C ASN A 206 -18.97 2.82 -14.35
N GLU A 207 -19.95 2.59 -15.23
CA GLU A 207 -19.86 2.93 -16.65
C GLU A 207 -19.63 4.42 -16.90
N LYS A 208 -20.25 5.29 -16.10
CA LYS A 208 -20.12 6.74 -16.23
C LYS A 208 -18.68 7.22 -15.90
N VAL A 209 -18.10 6.68 -14.84
CA VAL A 209 -16.69 6.96 -14.48
C VAL A 209 -15.77 6.45 -15.58
N ALA A 210 -16.05 5.26 -16.12
CA ALA A 210 -15.26 4.68 -17.21
C ALA A 210 -15.31 5.55 -18.48
N GLU A 211 -16.48 6.07 -18.87
CA GLU A 211 -16.64 6.94 -20.03
C GLU A 211 -15.88 8.25 -19.90
N VAL A 212 -15.96 8.91 -18.74
CA VAL A 212 -15.24 10.17 -18.47
C VAL A 212 -13.74 9.93 -18.43
N ALA A 213 -13.30 8.88 -17.76
CA ALA A 213 -11.87 8.54 -17.67
C ALA A 213 -11.30 8.16 -19.05
N ASP A 214 -12.06 7.43 -19.89
CA ASP A 214 -11.61 7.07 -21.25
C ASP A 214 -11.42 8.29 -22.16
N GLN A 215 -12.19 9.35 -21.95
CA GLN A 215 -12.04 10.62 -22.68
C GLN A 215 -10.78 11.39 -22.25
N LEU A 216 -10.37 11.27 -20.98
CA LEU A 216 -9.31 12.09 -20.38
C LEU A 216 -7.97 11.35 -20.17
N LYS A 217 -7.95 10.01 -20.23
CA LYS A 217 -6.77 9.19 -19.90
C LYS A 217 -5.52 9.46 -20.74
N ASP A 218 -5.69 10.03 -21.93
CA ASP A 218 -4.58 10.36 -22.85
C ASP A 218 -4.35 11.88 -22.95
N GLU A 219 -5.13 12.68 -22.22
CA GLU A 219 -4.94 14.12 -22.14
C GLU A 219 -3.72 14.45 -21.25
N ALA A 220 -2.93 15.40 -21.70
CA ALA A 220 -1.87 15.96 -20.86
C ALA A 220 -2.46 16.82 -19.74
N ALA A 221 -1.65 17.14 -18.73
CA ALA A 221 -2.02 18.15 -17.73
C ALA A 221 -2.45 19.47 -18.42
N GLY A 222 -3.47 20.15 -17.86
CA GLY A 222 -4.05 21.38 -18.40
C GLY A 222 -5.48 21.23 -18.90
N PHE A 223 -6.10 20.03 -18.80
CA PHE A 223 -7.53 19.89 -19.13
C PHE A 223 -8.40 20.60 -18.07
N ALA A 224 -9.59 21.08 -18.51
CA ALA A 224 -10.47 21.81 -17.61
C ALA A 224 -11.10 20.88 -16.55
N MET A 225 -11.26 21.37 -15.32
CA MET A 225 -11.93 20.60 -14.28
C MET A 225 -13.37 20.23 -14.66
N THR A 226 -14.06 21.12 -15.39
CA THR A 226 -15.40 20.87 -15.93
C THR A 226 -15.45 19.60 -16.77
N ASP A 227 -14.41 19.27 -17.56
CA ASP A 227 -14.39 18.07 -18.40
C ASP A 227 -14.39 16.79 -17.56
N PHE A 228 -13.84 16.84 -16.34
CA PHE A 228 -13.84 15.72 -15.41
C PHE A 228 -15.11 15.60 -14.58
N VAL A 229 -15.69 16.73 -14.14
CA VAL A 229 -16.79 16.72 -13.14
C VAL A 229 -18.19 16.93 -13.72
N LYS A 230 -18.35 17.49 -14.92
CA LYS A 230 -19.65 17.91 -15.49
C LYS A 230 -20.71 16.81 -15.49
N ASP A 231 -20.31 15.59 -15.80
CA ASP A 231 -21.25 14.48 -15.90
C ASP A 231 -21.74 14.00 -14.52
N PHE A 232 -21.06 14.39 -13.45
CA PHE A 232 -21.41 14.09 -12.06
C PHE A 232 -22.13 15.23 -11.35
N MET A 233 -22.21 16.41 -11.97
CA MET A 233 -22.92 17.56 -11.44
C MET A 233 -24.42 17.42 -11.63
N GLU A 234 -25.19 18.12 -10.80
CA GLU A 234 -26.63 18.32 -11.06
C GLU A 234 -26.83 19.10 -12.37
N THR A 235 -27.92 18.81 -13.05
CA THR A 235 -28.28 19.49 -14.29
C THR A 235 -28.39 21.01 -14.02
N ASP A 236 -27.71 21.80 -14.85
CA ASP A 236 -27.64 23.28 -14.76
C ASP A 236 -26.82 23.84 -13.57
N ALA A 237 -26.14 23.00 -12.78
CA ALA A 237 -25.22 23.49 -11.77
C ALA A 237 -23.96 24.10 -12.41
N THR A 238 -23.59 25.30 -11.99
CA THR A 238 -22.36 26.00 -12.41
C THR A 238 -21.29 26.02 -11.32
N GLU A 239 -21.63 25.52 -10.15
CA GLU A 239 -20.76 25.48 -8.99
C GLU A 239 -20.82 24.12 -8.32
N ILE A 240 -19.72 23.71 -7.70
CA ILE A 240 -19.60 22.49 -6.91
C ILE A 240 -19.14 22.80 -5.49
N LYS A 241 -19.74 22.11 -4.51
CA LYS A 241 -19.29 22.17 -3.12
C LYS A 241 -18.11 21.23 -2.94
N VAL A 242 -16.93 21.75 -2.67
CA VAL A 242 -15.69 20.96 -2.50
C VAL A 242 -15.32 20.72 -1.03
N SER A 243 -15.88 21.52 -0.11
CA SER A 243 -15.82 21.30 1.33
C SER A 243 -17.03 21.96 2.00
N ASP A 244 -17.18 21.87 3.34
CA ASP A 244 -18.31 22.43 4.04
C ASP A 244 -18.41 23.96 3.91
N ASP A 245 -17.29 24.63 3.75
CA ASP A 245 -17.14 26.08 3.68
C ASP A 245 -16.65 26.59 2.32
N LYS A 246 -16.39 25.70 1.34
CA LYS A 246 -15.84 26.09 0.02
C LYS A 246 -16.70 25.57 -1.13
N THR A 247 -17.17 26.49 -1.94
CA THR A 247 -17.83 26.24 -3.23
C THR A 247 -17.02 26.88 -4.35
N ILE A 248 -16.85 26.20 -5.45
CA ILE A 248 -16.06 26.68 -6.60
C ILE A 248 -16.83 26.54 -7.90
N ASN A 249 -16.47 27.36 -8.90
CA ASN A 249 -16.85 27.16 -10.28
C ASN A 249 -15.75 26.31 -10.96
N PRO A 250 -16.04 25.08 -11.42
CA PRO A 250 -15.04 24.21 -12.04
C PRO A 250 -14.44 24.79 -13.35
N ASP A 251 -15.12 25.74 -14.02
CA ASP A 251 -14.56 26.42 -15.19
C ASP A 251 -13.34 27.29 -14.87
N ASP A 252 -13.19 27.70 -13.62
CA ASP A 252 -12.04 28.49 -13.16
C ASP A 252 -10.79 27.65 -12.89
N TYR A 253 -10.88 26.31 -12.99
CA TYR A 253 -9.82 25.39 -12.64
C TYR A 253 -9.33 24.59 -13.84
N GLU A 254 -8.04 24.28 -13.84
CA GLU A 254 -7.39 23.39 -14.81
C GLU A 254 -6.49 22.39 -14.10
N SER A 255 -6.31 21.20 -14.68
CA SER A 255 -5.47 20.17 -14.10
C SER A 255 -3.99 20.56 -14.13
N VAL A 256 -3.27 20.19 -13.09
CA VAL A 256 -1.79 20.28 -13.04
C VAL A 256 -1.16 18.89 -13.10
N THR A 257 -1.97 17.83 -13.14
CA THR A 257 -1.56 16.45 -13.37
C THR A 257 -2.31 15.87 -14.56
N GLU A 258 -1.78 14.82 -15.17
CA GLU A 258 -2.58 13.91 -16.00
C GLU A 258 -3.65 13.24 -15.12
N LEU A 259 -4.64 12.59 -15.77
CA LEU A 259 -5.57 11.73 -15.06
C LEU A 259 -4.87 10.45 -14.63
N MET A 260 -4.88 10.16 -13.33
CA MET A 260 -4.27 8.97 -12.76
C MET A 260 -5.29 8.19 -11.94
N ASP A 261 -5.06 6.91 -11.72
CA ASP A 261 -5.83 6.06 -10.83
C ASP A 261 -5.20 5.99 -9.44
N LEU A 262 -6.04 5.95 -8.43
CA LEU A 262 -5.72 5.40 -7.13
C LEU A 262 -6.35 4.01 -7.03
N ALA A 263 -5.56 2.99 -6.78
CA ALA A 263 -6.02 1.59 -6.76
C ALA A 263 -5.31 0.77 -5.69
N ILE A 264 -5.99 -0.26 -5.18
CA ILE A 264 -5.40 -1.29 -4.33
C ILE A 264 -4.72 -2.32 -5.25
N LYS A 265 -3.41 -2.55 -5.06
CA LYS A 265 -2.66 -3.54 -5.83
C LYS A 265 -2.71 -4.89 -5.12
N ALA A 266 -3.29 -5.90 -5.77
CA ALA A 266 -3.36 -7.27 -5.27
C ALA A 266 -2.63 -8.20 -6.26
N GLY A 267 -1.36 -8.51 -5.98
CA GLY A 267 -0.49 -9.22 -6.91
C GLY A 267 -0.34 -8.43 -8.22
N ASP A 268 -0.68 -9.07 -9.35
CA ASP A 268 -0.64 -8.46 -10.68
C ASP A 268 -1.96 -7.76 -11.08
N THR A 269 -2.93 -7.68 -10.17
CA THR A 269 -4.26 -7.09 -10.43
C THR A 269 -4.48 -5.82 -9.63
N TYR A 270 -5.51 -5.06 -10.02
CA TYR A 270 -5.93 -3.84 -9.33
C TYR A 270 -7.38 -3.95 -8.89
N ASN A 271 -7.67 -3.50 -7.67
CA ASN A 271 -9.00 -3.44 -7.11
C ASN A 271 -9.34 -1.98 -6.76
N TYR A 272 -10.56 -1.57 -7.09
CA TYR A 272 -11.07 -0.23 -6.82
C TYR A 272 -12.14 -0.20 -5.72
N LYS A 273 -12.42 -1.33 -5.09
CA LYS A 273 -13.37 -1.38 -3.98
C LYS A 273 -12.68 -1.02 -2.68
N MET A 274 -13.12 0.04 -2.05
CA MET A 274 -12.70 0.46 -0.72
C MET A 274 -13.92 0.95 0.05
N ASN A 275 -14.05 0.51 1.30
CA ASN A 275 -15.02 1.03 2.23
C ASN A 275 -14.32 1.99 3.21
N GLY A 276 -15.04 3.02 3.68
CA GLY A 276 -14.47 4.00 4.59
C GLY A 276 -13.49 4.99 3.93
N TYR A 277 -12.35 5.25 4.54
CA TYR A 277 -11.36 6.19 4.03
C TYR A 277 -9.92 5.68 4.24
N LEU A 278 -9.00 6.30 3.54
CA LEU A 278 -7.57 6.06 3.62
C LEU A 278 -6.83 7.37 3.87
N ASN A 279 -6.05 7.47 4.96
CA ASN A 279 -5.03 8.48 5.08
C ASN A 279 -3.75 7.95 4.44
N ALA A 280 -3.33 8.54 3.34
CA ALA A 280 -2.21 8.04 2.58
C ALA A 280 -1.33 9.16 2.04
N GLU A 281 -0.08 8.78 1.81
CA GLU A 281 0.85 9.46 0.93
C GLU A 281 0.83 8.70 -0.40
N VAL A 282 0.28 9.33 -1.43
CA VAL A 282 0.16 8.75 -2.78
C VAL A 282 1.29 9.27 -3.64
N ASN A 283 2.20 8.38 -4.02
CA ASN A 283 3.26 8.70 -4.96
C ASN A 283 2.70 8.62 -6.39
N CYS A 284 2.68 9.75 -7.10
CA CYS A 284 2.15 9.87 -8.46
C CYS A 284 3.20 9.40 -9.47
N GLU A 285 3.52 8.11 -9.46
CA GLU A 285 4.52 7.53 -10.34
C GLU A 285 4.14 7.66 -11.81
N ASN A 286 5.13 8.00 -12.63
CA ASN A 286 5.00 8.11 -14.08
C ASN A 286 3.94 9.13 -14.57
N SER A 287 3.42 9.99 -13.70
CA SER A 287 2.47 11.02 -14.07
C SER A 287 3.19 12.29 -14.48
N LYS A 288 2.80 12.86 -15.61
CA LYS A 288 3.29 14.19 -15.98
C LYS A 288 2.59 15.24 -15.13
N VAL A 289 3.39 16.01 -14.41
CA VAL A 289 2.95 17.04 -13.48
C VAL A 289 3.47 18.40 -13.93
N ASN A 290 2.61 19.40 -13.96
CA ASN A 290 3.02 20.80 -14.12
C ASN A 290 3.50 21.33 -12.75
N TRP A 291 4.63 20.79 -12.28
CA TRP A 291 5.20 21.14 -10.99
C TRP A 291 5.61 22.60 -10.91
N GLN A 292 6.04 23.22 -12.04
CA GLN A 292 6.43 24.63 -12.09
C GLN A 292 5.28 25.51 -11.58
N LYS A 293 4.04 25.22 -12.00
CA LYS A 293 2.88 25.98 -11.57
C LYS A 293 2.60 25.80 -10.09
N MET A 294 2.71 24.58 -9.57
CA MET A 294 2.50 24.29 -8.14
C MET A 294 3.57 24.95 -7.27
N VAL A 295 4.84 24.77 -7.63
CA VAL A 295 5.96 25.31 -6.86
C VAL A 295 6.00 26.84 -6.91
N ALA A 296 5.71 27.46 -8.06
CA ALA A 296 5.63 28.93 -8.14
C ALA A 296 4.53 29.51 -7.25
N ALA A 297 3.43 28.78 -7.02
CA ALA A 297 2.38 29.21 -6.11
C ALA A 297 2.77 29.06 -4.63
N ALA A 298 3.49 27.97 -4.28
CA ALA A 298 3.93 27.70 -2.90
C ALA A 298 5.21 28.50 -2.53
N TYR A 299 6.12 28.64 -3.47
CA TYR A 299 7.44 29.21 -3.29
C TYR A 299 7.75 30.23 -4.40
N PRO A 300 7.24 31.47 -4.32
CA PRO A 300 7.36 32.46 -5.38
C PRO A 300 8.82 32.83 -5.77
N ASP A 301 9.75 32.67 -4.84
CA ASP A 301 11.17 32.97 -5.02
C ASP A 301 12.00 31.74 -5.45
N PHE A 302 11.37 30.59 -5.72
CA PHE A 302 12.06 29.36 -6.13
C PHE A 302 12.57 29.47 -7.56
N ASP A 303 13.82 29.08 -7.78
CA ASP A 303 14.43 29.05 -9.13
C ASP A 303 14.02 27.79 -9.89
N ALA A 304 12.91 27.87 -10.60
CA ALA A 304 12.39 26.76 -11.40
C ALA A 304 13.36 26.36 -12.53
N ALA A 305 14.12 27.31 -13.09
CA ALA A 305 15.08 26.99 -14.16
C ALA A 305 16.29 26.20 -13.63
N ALA A 306 16.69 26.45 -12.39
CA ALA A 306 17.70 25.62 -11.72
C ALA A 306 17.19 24.20 -11.49
N ALA A 307 15.92 24.03 -11.08
CA ALA A 307 15.32 22.73 -10.83
C ALA A 307 15.07 21.89 -12.11
N GLU A 308 14.91 22.52 -13.28
CA GLU A 308 14.89 21.81 -14.57
C GLU A 308 16.26 21.18 -14.88
N THR A 309 17.34 21.75 -14.37
CA THR A 309 18.70 21.24 -14.55
C THR A 309 19.12 20.29 -13.42
N ASP A 310 18.64 20.55 -12.21
CA ASP A 310 18.89 19.74 -11.01
C ASP A 310 17.57 19.41 -10.29
N PRO A 311 16.90 18.31 -10.68
CA PRO A 311 15.63 17.92 -10.08
C PRO A 311 15.69 17.61 -8.58
N SER A 312 16.88 17.39 -8.00
CA SER A 312 17.04 17.18 -6.56
C SER A 312 16.57 18.39 -5.74
N LEU A 313 16.56 19.58 -6.35
CA LEU A 313 16.05 20.78 -5.70
C LEU A 313 14.56 20.70 -5.37
N LEU A 314 13.77 19.95 -6.14
CA LEU A 314 12.34 19.70 -5.84
C LEU A 314 12.18 18.81 -4.60
N VAL A 315 12.97 17.75 -4.51
CA VAL A 315 12.92 16.80 -3.39
C VAL A 315 13.35 17.45 -2.08
N ASN A 316 14.18 18.47 -2.15
CA ASN A 316 14.64 19.22 -0.97
C ASN A 316 13.65 20.30 -0.50
N LEU A 317 12.54 20.53 -1.23
CA LEU A 317 11.48 21.43 -0.76
C LEU A 317 10.75 20.81 0.43
N ALA A 318 10.42 21.63 1.42
CA ALA A 318 9.54 21.18 2.48
C ALA A 318 8.16 20.84 1.90
N PRO A 319 7.40 19.92 2.53
CA PRO A 319 6.00 19.71 2.16
C PRO A 319 5.19 21.00 2.23
N PHE A 320 4.24 21.19 1.32
CA PHE A 320 3.47 22.42 1.18
C PHE A 320 2.00 22.18 0.92
N THR A 321 1.19 23.18 1.23
CA THR A 321 -0.26 23.23 0.92
C THR A 321 -0.54 24.40 0.01
N LEU A 322 -1.66 24.36 -0.72
CA LEU A 322 -2.08 25.41 -1.65
C LEU A 322 -3.58 25.69 -1.46
N ASP A 323 -3.92 26.95 -1.21
CA ASP A 323 -5.32 27.39 -0.94
C ASP A 323 -6.26 27.21 -2.15
N ASP A 324 -5.74 27.40 -3.36
CA ASP A 324 -6.49 27.35 -4.62
C ASP A 324 -6.30 26.03 -5.38
N VAL A 325 -6.13 24.93 -4.63
CA VAL A 325 -6.04 23.57 -5.16
C VAL A 325 -7.22 22.73 -4.73
N VAL A 326 -7.64 21.81 -5.60
CA VAL A 326 -8.61 20.75 -5.33
C VAL A 326 -8.10 19.47 -5.97
N VAL A 327 -8.02 18.39 -5.21
CA VAL A 327 -7.90 17.04 -5.77
C VAL A 327 -9.31 16.52 -5.98
N ALA A 328 -9.72 16.32 -7.23
CA ALA A 328 -11.00 15.69 -7.54
C ALA A 328 -10.77 14.22 -7.86
N GLN A 329 -11.59 13.36 -7.29
CA GLN A 329 -11.56 11.91 -7.44
C GLN A 329 -12.96 11.38 -7.71
N ALA A 330 -13.10 10.46 -8.66
CA ALA A 330 -14.32 9.71 -8.87
C ALA A 330 -14.12 8.27 -8.39
N ASP A 331 -15.07 7.76 -7.61
CA ASP A 331 -15.03 6.36 -7.19
C ASP A 331 -15.41 5.44 -8.35
N ALA A 332 -14.50 4.54 -8.71
CA ALA A 332 -14.65 3.66 -9.87
C ALA A 332 -15.76 2.61 -9.71
N VAL A 333 -16.30 2.43 -8.52
CA VAL A 333 -17.35 1.46 -8.21
C VAL A 333 -18.71 2.14 -8.02
N THR A 334 -18.77 3.16 -7.17
CA THR A 334 -20.03 3.85 -6.82
C THR A 334 -20.38 4.97 -7.79
N GLY A 335 -19.39 5.61 -8.40
CA GLY A 335 -19.54 6.80 -9.23
C GLY A 335 -19.69 8.09 -8.41
N GLU A 336 -19.43 8.04 -7.12
CA GLU A 336 -19.43 9.22 -6.27
C GLU A 336 -18.20 10.07 -6.53
N MET A 337 -18.38 11.40 -6.47
CA MET A 337 -17.30 12.37 -6.59
C MET A 337 -16.85 12.84 -5.22
N TYR A 338 -15.54 12.81 -5.02
CA TYR A 338 -14.89 13.30 -3.82
C TYR A 338 -13.94 14.46 -4.14
N TYR A 339 -13.87 15.43 -3.25
CA TYR A 339 -13.03 16.61 -3.40
C TYR A 339 -12.20 16.78 -2.14
N LEU A 340 -10.88 16.76 -2.32
CA LEU A 340 -9.93 16.96 -1.23
C LEU A 340 -9.33 18.37 -1.38
N THR A 341 -9.53 19.19 -0.37
CA THR A 341 -8.99 20.56 -0.31
C THR A 341 -7.91 20.72 0.74
N ASP A 342 -7.84 19.76 1.67
CA ASP A 342 -6.87 19.74 2.77
C ASP A 342 -5.82 18.66 2.48
N VAL A 343 -4.96 18.97 1.52
CA VAL A 343 -3.90 18.09 1.02
C VAL A 343 -2.53 18.74 1.14
N GLU A 344 -1.55 17.94 1.48
CA GLU A 344 -0.14 18.32 1.51
C GLU A 344 0.57 17.73 0.29
N PHE A 345 1.44 18.48 -0.33
CA PHE A 345 2.23 18.09 -1.50
C PHE A 345 3.70 18.06 -1.15
N SER A 346 4.41 17.11 -1.71
CA SER A 346 5.87 17.02 -1.68
C SER A 346 6.39 16.36 -2.95
N PHE A 347 7.70 16.25 -3.09
CA PHE A 347 8.34 15.54 -4.19
C PHE A 347 9.28 14.48 -3.63
N ALA A 348 9.28 13.30 -4.23
CA ALA A 348 10.15 12.19 -3.87
C ALA A 348 10.68 11.48 -5.12
N TYR A 349 11.89 10.93 -5.04
CA TYR A 349 12.34 10.02 -6.09
C TYR A 349 11.53 8.71 -6.04
N PRO A 350 11.31 8.06 -7.21
CA PRO A 350 10.76 6.72 -7.22
C PRO A 350 11.60 5.80 -6.31
N GLU A 351 10.94 5.03 -5.46
CA GLU A 351 11.63 4.01 -4.65
C GLU A 351 12.25 2.99 -5.61
N ASP A 352 13.53 2.69 -5.45
CA ASP A 352 14.18 1.61 -6.18
C ASP A 352 13.70 0.27 -5.60
N GLU A 353 13.13 -0.61 -6.41
CA GLU A 353 12.73 -1.96 -5.99
C GLU A 353 13.91 -2.78 -5.40
N GLU A 354 15.17 -2.33 -5.61
CA GLU A 354 16.39 -3.00 -5.15
C GLU A 354 17.00 -2.44 -3.85
N THR A 355 16.51 -1.32 -3.31
CA THR A 355 17.14 -0.67 -2.13
C THR A 355 16.64 -1.21 -0.79
N GLU A 356 15.68 -2.12 -0.77
CA GLU A 356 15.15 -2.70 0.48
C GLU A 356 16.13 -3.64 1.23
N ALA A 357 17.28 -3.99 0.62
CA ALA A 357 18.27 -4.89 1.22
C ALA A 357 19.50 -4.19 1.85
N ALA A 358 19.62 -2.86 1.79
CA ALA A 358 20.88 -2.17 2.09
C ALA A 358 20.89 -1.25 3.33
N GLU A 359 19.79 -1.09 4.07
CA GLU A 359 19.76 -0.21 5.25
C GLU A 359 19.97 -0.92 6.61
N THR A 360 20.66 -2.06 6.64
CA THR A 360 21.00 -2.73 7.92
C THR A 360 22.51 -2.87 8.12
N GLU A 361 23.34 -1.94 7.66
CA GLU A 361 24.75 -1.91 8.04
C GLU A 361 25.21 -0.49 8.39
N VAL A 362 24.89 0.01 9.59
CA VAL A 362 25.77 0.93 10.35
C VAL A 362 25.43 0.83 11.84
N ALA A 363 26.16 0.04 12.55
CA ALA A 363 26.77 0.39 13.83
C ALA A 363 27.36 -0.84 14.53
N THR A 364 28.62 -1.15 14.25
CA THR A 364 29.50 -1.68 15.30
C THR A 364 30.93 -1.32 14.92
N GLU A 365 31.41 -0.17 15.39
CA GLU A 365 32.83 0.09 15.51
C GLU A 365 33.35 -0.76 16.70
N ALA A 366 34.26 -1.64 16.39
CA ALA A 366 35.22 -2.14 17.39
C ALA A 366 36.58 -2.25 16.73
N GLU A 367 37.45 -1.42 17.23
CA GLU A 367 38.88 -1.36 16.95
C GLU A 367 39.57 -2.72 17.05
N THR A 368 40.43 -3.04 16.09
CA THR A 368 41.73 -3.67 16.43
C THR A 368 42.74 -3.47 15.29
N GLU A 369 43.93 -3.09 15.74
CA GLU A 369 45.12 -2.69 14.99
C GLU A 369 45.81 -3.84 14.23
N THR A 370 46.57 -3.39 13.20
CA THR A 370 47.92 -3.81 12.72
C THR A 370 48.10 -5.21 12.12
N GLU A 371 48.57 -5.31 10.90
CA GLU A 371 49.96 -5.43 10.47
C GLU A 371 50.14 -5.50 8.96
N ALA A 372 51.24 -4.92 8.51
CA ALA A 372 51.69 -4.77 7.14
C ALA A 372 52.29 -6.08 6.56
N ALA A 373 52.17 -6.25 5.25
CA ALA A 373 53.20 -6.93 4.45
C ALA A 373 53.10 -6.51 2.96
N GLU A 374 54.23 -5.99 2.51
CA GLU A 374 54.60 -5.64 1.13
C GLU A 374 54.74 -6.88 0.21
N SER A 375 54.52 -6.71 -1.08
CA SER A 375 55.31 -7.32 -2.17
C SER A 375 54.73 -6.93 -3.52
N GLU A 376 55.30 -5.98 -4.22
CA GLU A 376 56.17 -6.04 -5.39
C GLU A 376 55.57 -6.65 -6.68
N THR A 377 55.42 -5.74 -7.66
CA THR A 377 55.80 -5.72 -9.08
C THR A 377 55.79 -7.00 -9.94
N GLU A 378 55.15 -6.91 -11.09
CA GLU A 378 55.85 -7.08 -12.35
C GLU A 378 55.05 -6.52 -13.56
N THR A 379 55.76 -5.73 -14.32
CA THR A 379 55.43 -5.14 -15.63
C THR A 379 55.88 -6.08 -16.73
N GLU A 380 55.08 -6.34 -17.76
CA GLU A 380 55.61 -6.68 -19.07
C GLU A 380 54.81 -6.02 -20.20
N ALA A 381 55.56 -5.26 -21.00
CA ALA A 381 55.14 -4.66 -22.24
C ALA A 381 55.63 -5.53 -23.44
N LEU A 382 54.86 -5.60 -24.51
CA LEU A 382 55.34 -5.88 -25.86
C LEU A 382 54.32 -5.39 -26.91
N GLU A 383 54.68 -4.30 -27.52
CA GLU A 383 54.98 -3.91 -28.92
C GLU A 383 54.11 -4.52 -30.05
N SER A 384 53.49 -3.56 -30.71
CA SER A 384 53.36 -3.19 -32.15
C SER A 384 53.14 -4.24 -33.24
N THR A 385 52.18 -3.93 -34.12
CA THR A 385 52.43 -3.66 -35.57
C THR A 385 51.24 -2.97 -36.25
N GLU A 386 51.58 -1.97 -37.03
CA GLU A 386 50.71 -1.19 -37.93
C GLU A 386 50.16 -2.05 -39.08
N ASP A 387 48.93 -1.76 -39.50
CA ASP A 387 48.65 -1.57 -40.93
C ASP A 387 47.35 -0.78 -41.20
N ASN A 388 47.47 0.17 -42.07
CA ASN A 388 46.49 1.11 -42.58
C ASN A 388 45.30 0.46 -43.28
N LYS A 389 44.08 0.94 -43.00
CA LYS A 389 43.09 1.24 -44.04
C LYS A 389 42.10 2.30 -43.54
N GLU A 390 42.08 3.43 -44.20
CA GLU A 390 41.04 4.44 -44.13
C GLU A 390 39.71 3.87 -44.62
N GLU A 391 38.73 3.80 -43.73
CA GLU A 391 37.33 3.77 -44.08
C GLU A 391 36.60 4.71 -43.16
N LEU A 392 36.01 5.75 -43.80
CA LEU A 392 35.12 6.70 -43.14
C LEU A 392 33.99 5.99 -42.43
N MET A 393 34.10 5.77 -41.13
CA MET A 393 32.97 5.46 -40.28
C MET A 393 32.46 6.75 -39.68
N ILE A 394 31.27 7.10 -40.12
CA ILE A 394 30.38 8.05 -39.44
C ILE A 394 30.17 7.50 -38.03
N TRP A 395 30.76 8.16 -37.06
CA TRP A 395 30.50 7.87 -35.65
C TRP A 395 29.10 8.38 -35.34
N ASP A 396 28.14 7.43 -35.34
CA ASP A 396 26.91 7.58 -34.59
C ASP A 396 27.32 7.46 -33.11
N VAL A 397 27.64 8.60 -32.52
CA VAL A 397 27.87 8.71 -31.07
C VAL A 397 26.49 8.52 -30.43
N GLN A 398 26.12 7.26 -30.20
CA GLN A 398 25.11 6.95 -29.24
C GLN A 398 25.68 7.38 -27.88
N ASP A 399 25.13 8.48 -27.36
CA ASP A 399 25.30 8.95 -26.00
C ASP A 399 24.74 7.88 -25.04
N GLU A 400 25.48 6.78 -24.82
CA GLU A 400 25.12 5.70 -23.88
C GLU A 400 25.40 6.06 -22.41
N ASP A 401 25.83 7.27 -22.11
CA ASP A 401 26.18 7.70 -20.73
C ASP A 401 25.24 8.75 -20.13
N LYS A 402 24.03 8.98 -20.65
CA LYS A 402 22.99 9.55 -19.83
C LYS A 402 22.41 8.44 -18.97
N LYS A 403 22.96 8.26 -17.75
CA LYS A 403 22.19 7.72 -16.65
C LYS A 403 20.84 8.42 -16.69
N ASP A 404 19.76 7.67 -16.90
CA ASP A 404 18.41 8.19 -16.76
C ASP A 404 18.32 8.82 -15.37
N GLU A 405 18.49 10.14 -15.30
CA GLU A 405 18.30 10.89 -14.06
C GLU A 405 16.80 10.74 -13.73
N LYS A 406 16.52 9.91 -12.71
CA LYS A 406 15.15 9.70 -12.23
C LYS A 406 14.55 11.06 -11.93
N GLN A 407 13.42 11.35 -12.56
CA GLN A 407 12.64 12.55 -12.24
C GLN A 407 11.89 12.31 -10.92
N PRO A 408 11.82 13.32 -10.04
CA PRO A 408 11.01 13.20 -8.83
C PRO A 408 9.52 13.12 -9.18
N ASN A 409 8.80 12.29 -8.46
CA ASN A 409 7.36 12.19 -8.52
C ASN A 409 6.69 13.18 -7.57
N LEU A 410 5.51 13.65 -7.91
CA LEU A 410 4.64 14.34 -6.96
C LEU A 410 4.09 13.32 -5.95
N VAL A 411 4.13 13.69 -4.68
CA VAL A 411 3.50 12.96 -3.59
C VAL A 411 2.33 13.77 -3.06
N ILE A 412 1.17 13.14 -2.98
CA ILE A 412 -0.06 13.74 -2.46
C ILE A 412 -0.39 13.06 -1.13
N LYS A 413 -0.39 13.80 -0.03
CA LYS A 413 -0.79 13.32 1.27
C LYS A 413 -2.16 13.86 1.62
N GLY A 414 -3.11 12.97 1.89
CA GLY A 414 -4.49 13.36 2.16
C GLY A 414 -5.37 12.21 2.63
N LYS A 415 -6.64 12.53 2.86
CA LYS A 415 -7.67 11.58 3.23
C LYS A 415 -8.53 11.25 2.02
N PHE A 416 -8.31 10.08 1.43
CA PHE A 416 -9.03 9.57 0.28
C PHE A 416 -10.24 8.75 0.73
N THR A 417 -11.40 8.93 0.08
CA THR A 417 -12.66 8.26 0.41
C THR A 417 -13.19 7.34 -0.69
N GLY A 418 -12.42 7.16 -1.76
CA GLY A 418 -12.73 6.26 -2.86
C GLY A 418 -11.46 5.77 -3.55
N MET A 419 -11.63 4.83 -4.46
CA MET A 419 -10.59 4.35 -5.38
C MET A 419 -11.06 4.60 -6.81
N GLY A 420 -10.15 5.01 -7.69
CA GLY A 420 -10.46 5.31 -9.08
C GLY A 420 -9.72 6.52 -9.61
N PRO A 421 -10.20 7.12 -10.72
CA PRO A 421 -9.52 8.22 -11.37
C PRO A 421 -9.53 9.49 -10.52
N LEU A 422 -8.37 10.13 -10.48
CA LEU A 422 -8.17 11.41 -9.79
C LEU A 422 -7.24 12.33 -10.60
N ALA A 423 -7.41 13.63 -10.38
CA ALA A 423 -6.48 14.64 -10.86
C ALA A 423 -6.40 15.82 -9.88
N VAL A 424 -5.27 16.51 -9.90
CA VAL A 424 -5.04 17.73 -9.11
C VAL A 424 -5.38 18.95 -9.98
N PHE A 425 -6.25 19.81 -9.50
CA PHE A 425 -6.69 21.01 -10.17
C PHE A 425 -6.27 22.27 -9.42
N MET A 426 -5.77 23.23 -10.16
CA MET A 426 -5.44 24.56 -9.65
C MET A 426 -6.27 25.63 -10.34
N LYS A 427 -6.57 26.71 -9.62
CA LYS A 427 -7.25 27.86 -10.19
C LYS A 427 -6.40 28.48 -11.29
N LYS A 428 -7.05 28.82 -12.40
CA LYS A 428 -6.42 29.49 -13.55
C LYS A 428 -5.92 30.87 -13.12
N ALA A 429 -4.72 31.26 -13.57
CA ALA A 429 -4.27 32.62 -13.39
C ALA A 429 -5.22 33.58 -14.14
N GLN A 430 -5.69 34.60 -13.46
CA GLN A 430 -6.54 35.64 -14.05
C GLN A 430 -5.76 36.57 -14.97
#